data_a844b9f929be01ab29c9f857b5ecd628
#
_entry.id   a844b9f929be01ab29c9f857b5ecd628
#
_cell.length_a   1.000
_cell.length_b   1.000
_cell.length_c   1.000
_cell.angle_alpha   90.00
_cell.angle_beta   90.00
_cell.angle_gamma   90.00
#
_symmetry.space_group_name_H-M   'P 1'
#
loop_
_entity.id
_entity.type
_entity.pdbx_description
1 polymer ?
#
loop_
_entity_poly.entity_id
_entity_poly.type
_entity_poly.pdbx_seq_one_letter_code
_entity_poly.pdbx_strand_id
1 'polypeptide(L)'
;SPPMRRRARIDGNHVAIVQTLRDLGVSVFSTAGVGDGFPDLVCGYHGTHLLELKDGSLSPSRRRLTDDEREWHEAWLGEPVEVVESPAQAAELVEYWDRLEVSKTET
;
A
#
# COMPACT_ATOMS: atom_id res chain seq x y z
N SER A 1 -1.63 -12.74 -26.60
CA SER A 1 -1.38 -12.50 -26.05
C SER A 1 -0.76 -12.26 -25.49
N PRO A 2 -0.63 -11.91 -25.56
CA PRO A 2 0.09 -11.75 -24.97
C PRO A 2 0.26 -11.59 -23.94
N PRO A 3 0.60 -11.76 -23.58
CA PRO A 3 0.83 -11.76 -22.44
C PRO A 3 0.80 -10.81 -21.64
N MET A 4 0.55 -10.47 -21.58
CA MET A 4 0.58 -9.69 -20.91
C MET A 4 0.34 -9.70 -19.90
N ARG A 5 0.08 -10.17 -19.57
CA ARG A 5 -0.15 -10.16 -18.70
C ARG A 5 0.37 -10.22 -17.73
N ARG A 6 1.08 -10.27 -17.48
CA ARG A 6 1.55 -10.21 -16.52
C ARG A 6 1.50 -9.11 -15.92
N ARG A 7 1.34 -8.34 -16.14
CA ARG A 7 1.32 -7.31 -15.60
C ARG A 7 0.59 -7.39 -14.47
N ALA A 8 0.53 -6.68 -13.76
CA ALA A 8 0.02 -6.66 -12.52
C ALA A 8 -1.24 -7.30 -12.42
N ARG A 9 -1.37 -8.22 -11.57
CA ARG A 9 -2.54 -8.73 -11.37
C ARG A 9 -3.22 -7.85 -10.45
N ILE A 10 -4.12 -6.98 -10.78
CA ILE A 10 -4.94 -6.15 -9.92
C ILE A 10 -6.10 -7.00 -9.50
N ASP A 11 -6.02 -7.65 -8.36
CA ASP A 11 -7.08 -8.53 -7.89
C ASP A 11 -8.15 -7.76 -7.13
N GLY A 12 -9.18 -8.45 -6.66
CA GLY A 12 -10.29 -7.82 -5.97
C GLY A 12 -9.89 -7.14 -4.68
N ASN A 13 -8.92 -7.72 -3.97
CA ASN A 13 -8.44 -7.12 -2.72
C ASN A 13 -7.75 -5.79 -2.99
N HIS A 14 -6.95 -5.74 -4.05
CA HIS A 14 -6.27 -4.50 -4.45
C HIS A 14 -7.30 -3.41 -4.75
N VAL A 15 -8.33 -3.75 -5.54
CA VAL A 15 -9.37 -2.80 -5.91
C VAL A 15 -10.12 -2.31 -4.67
N ALA A 16 -10.46 -3.24 -3.77
CA ALA A 16 -11.21 -2.89 -2.57
C ALA A 16 -10.41 -1.97 -1.65
N ILE A 17 -9.11 -2.22 -1.51
CA ILE A 17 -8.26 -1.37 -0.68
C ILE A 17 -8.18 0.03 -1.27
N VAL A 18 -7.98 0.15 -2.58
CA VAL A 18 -7.90 1.45 -3.24
C VAL A 18 -9.21 2.21 -3.06
N GLN A 19 -10.34 1.52 -3.23
CA GLN A 19 -11.64 2.17 -3.09
C GLN A 19 -11.85 2.67 -1.66
N THR A 20 -11.48 1.85 -0.67
CA THR A 20 -11.61 2.25 0.73
C THR A 20 -10.79 3.50 1.01
N LEU A 21 -9.55 3.54 0.53
CA LEU A 21 -8.70 4.70 0.74
C LEU A 21 -9.30 5.94 0.11
N ARG A 22 -9.78 5.82 -1.13
CA ARG A 22 -10.37 6.97 -1.82
C ARG A 22 -11.64 7.45 -1.13
N ASP A 23 -12.46 6.52 -0.65
CA ASP A 23 -13.69 6.87 0.07
C ASP A 23 -13.38 7.65 1.35
N LEU A 24 -12.21 7.42 1.93
CA LEU A 24 -11.79 8.11 3.15
C LEU A 24 -11.03 9.40 2.86
N GLY A 25 -10.92 9.79 1.60
CA GLY A 25 -10.32 11.07 1.25
C GLY A 25 -8.84 11.01 0.90
N VAL A 26 -8.29 9.81 0.71
CA VAL A 26 -6.89 9.65 0.37
C VAL A 26 -6.71 9.76 -1.14
N SER A 27 -5.69 10.49 -1.58
CA SER A 27 -5.31 10.49 -2.99
C SER A 27 -4.50 9.24 -3.24
N VAL A 28 -4.88 8.45 -4.24
CA VAL A 28 -4.22 7.18 -4.50
C VAL A 28 -3.79 7.08 -5.95
N PHE A 29 -2.53 6.72 -6.16
CA PHE A 29 -2.01 6.45 -7.49
C PHE A 29 -1.42 5.05 -7.48
N SER A 30 -1.87 4.20 -8.40
CA SER A 30 -1.39 2.83 -8.47
C SER A 30 -0.05 2.78 -9.19
N THR A 31 0.92 2.15 -8.55
CA THR A 31 2.25 1.94 -9.11
C THR A 31 2.53 0.45 -9.26
N ALA A 32 1.48 -0.37 -9.25
CA ALA A 32 1.63 -1.83 -9.28
C ALA A 32 2.37 -2.32 -10.52
N GLY A 33 2.36 -1.57 -11.60
CA GLY A 33 3.05 -1.98 -12.82
C GLY A 33 4.52 -1.58 -12.91
N VAL A 34 5.03 -0.86 -11.91
CA VAL A 34 6.42 -0.38 -11.97
C VAL A 34 7.43 -1.51 -11.86
N GLY A 35 7.19 -2.46 -10.95
CA GLY A 35 8.08 -3.60 -10.79
C GLY A 35 9.31 -3.30 -9.94
N ASP A 36 10.24 -4.24 -9.94
CA ASP A 36 11.53 -4.12 -9.25
C ASP A 36 11.41 -3.87 -7.74
N GLY A 37 10.32 -4.37 -7.15
CA GLY A 37 10.12 -4.24 -5.72
C GLY A 37 9.49 -2.94 -5.29
N PHE A 38 9.19 -2.04 -6.23
CA PHE A 38 8.57 -0.76 -5.90
C PHE A 38 7.17 -1.01 -5.29
N PRO A 39 6.79 -0.23 -4.27
CA PRO A 39 5.48 -0.41 -3.64
C PRO A 39 4.32 -0.25 -4.61
N ASP A 40 3.17 -0.79 -4.25
CA ASP A 40 2.01 -0.85 -5.13
C ASP A 40 1.23 0.45 -5.25
N LEU A 41 1.24 1.28 -4.22
CA LEU A 41 0.48 2.53 -4.22
C LEU A 41 1.31 3.69 -3.69
N VAL A 42 1.09 4.87 -4.28
CA VAL A 42 1.56 6.12 -3.72
C VAL A 42 0.32 6.87 -3.27
N CYS A 43 0.29 7.26 -2.02
CA CYS A 43 -0.88 7.90 -1.41
C CYS A 43 -0.53 9.26 -0.85
N GLY A 44 -1.46 10.20 -1.02
CA GLY A 44 -1.33 11.52 -0.43
C GLY A 44 -2.40 11.72 0.63
N TYR A 45 -1.96 11.94 1.88
CA TYR A 45 -2.88 12.18 2.98
C TYR A 45 -2.05 12.64 4.18
N HIS A 46 -2.07 13.92 4.48
CA HIS A 46 -1.19 14.51 5.50
C HIS A 46 0.27 14.15 5.20
N GLY A 47 0.62 14.16 3.92
CA GLY A 47 1.98 13.78 3.50
C GLY A 47 1.90 12.71 2.44
N THR A 48 3.05 12.13 2.11
CA THR A 48 3.13 11.10 1.08
C THR A 48 3.47 9.75 1.72
N HIS A 49 2.72 8.74 1.33
CA HIS A 49 2.87 7.39 1.91
C HIS A 49 2.98 6.37 0.80
N LEU A 50 3.81 5.37 1.01
CA LEU A 50 3.98 4.27 0.07
C LEU A 50 3.40 3.01 0.70
N LEU A 51 2.52 2.34 -0.03
CA LEU A 51 1.85 1.15 0.48
C LEU A 51 2.14 -0.05 -0.39
N GLU A 52 2.41 -1.17 0.26
CA GLU A 52 2.56 -2.47 -0.39
C GLU A 52 1.31 -3.27 -0.08
N LEU A 53 0.63 -3.80 -1.11
CA LEU A 53 -0.63 -4.52 -0.91
C LEU A 53 -0.40 -6.02 -0.98
N LYS A 54 -0.94 -6.72 -0.01
CA LYS A 54 -0.93 -8.18 0.02
C LYS A 54 -2.35 -8.65 0.27
N ASP A 55 -2.63 -9.91 0.00
CA ASP A 55 -3.96 -10.46 0.22
C ASP A 55 -3.97 -11.18 1.55
N GLY A 56 -4.60 -10.56 2.54
CA GLY A 56 -4.64 -11.08 3.89
C GLY A 56 -5.39 -12.40 4.05
N SER A 57 -6.15 -12.79 3.02
CA SER A 57 -6.86 -14.08 3.08
C SER A 57 -5.95 -15.25 2.74
N LEU A 58 -4.76 -14.98 2.21
CA LEU A 58 -3.83 -16.04 1.87
C LEU A 58 -3.00 -16.44 3.08
N SER A 59 -2.37 -17.62 3.01
CA SER A 59 -1.51 -18.07 4.10
C SER A 59 -0.31 -17.13 4.25
N PRO A 60 0.31 -17.09 5.43
CA PRO A 60 1.45 -16.18 5.63
C PRO A 60 2.55 -16.35 4.60
N SER A 61 2.83 -17.58 4.18
CA SER A 61 3.91 -17.80 3.21
C SER A 61 3.55 -17.22 1.83
N ARG A 62 2.26 -17.08 1.53
CA ARG A 62 1.82 -16.60 0.22
C ARG A 62 1.63 -15.09 0.18
N ARG A 63 1.73 -14.42 1.31
CA ARG A 63 1.60 -12.97 1.36
C ARG A 63 2.83 -12.29 1.91
N ARG A 64 3.95 -13.01 1.97
CA ARG A 64 5.17 -12.39 2.42
C ARG A 64 5.80 -11.58 1.29
N LEU A 65 6.62 -10.62 1.64
CA LEU A 65 7.32 -9.81 0.64
C LEU A 65 8.24 -10.68 -0.20
N THR A 66 8.32 -10.37 -1.48
CA THR A 66 9.33 -10.99 -2.34
C THR A 66 10.70 -10.43 -1.94
N ASP A 67 11.75 -11.05 -2.42
CA ASP A 67 13.11 -10.56 -2.14
C ASP A 67 13.30 -9.14 -2.66
N ASP A 68 12.83 -8.85 -3.86
CA ASP A 68 12.95 -7.51 -4.43
C ASP A 68 12.19 -6.49 -3.60
N GLU A 69 10.98 -6.84 -3.15
CA GLU A 69 10.19 -5.94 -2.31
C GLU A 69 10.88 -5.67 -1.00
N ARG A 70 11.41 -6.74 -0.37
CA ARG A 70 12.08 -6.57 0.91
C ARG A 70 13.30 -5.69 0.77
N GLU A 71 14.09 -5.91 -0.28
CA GLU A 71 15.28 -5.10 -0.52
C GLU A 71 14.92 -3.65 -0.76
N TRP A 72 13.88 -3.41 -1.54
CA TRP A 72 13.45 -2.05 -1.82
C TRP A 72 13.00 -1.35 -0.53
N HIS A 73 12.18 -2.04 0.27
CA HIS A 73 11.68 -1.46 1.53
C HIS A 73 12.83 -1.13 2.48
N GLU A 74 13.81 -2.02 2.56
CA GLU A 74 14.93 -1.82 3.47
C GLU A 74 15.84 -0.68 3.03
N ALA A 75 15.97 -0.48 1.73
CA ALA A 75 16.84 0.56 1.21
C ALA A 75 16.20 1.94 1.22
N TRP A 76 14.87 1.99 1.35
CA TRP A 76 14.14 3.25 1.30
C TRP A 76 14.38 4.07 2.57
N LEU A 77 14.84 5.30 2.40
CA LEU A 77 15.19 6.16 3.53
C LEU A 77 14.10 7.14 3.94
N GLY A 78 12.97 7.13 3.24
CA GLY A 78 11.84 7.96 3.61
C GLY A 78 10.98 7.29 4.67
N GLU A 79 9.71 7.69 4.75
CA GLU A 79 8.78 7.03 5.66
C GLU A 79 8.71 5.55 5.32
N PRO A 80 8.69 4.68 6.31
CA PRO A 80 8.65 3.23 6.02
C PRO A 80 7.44 2.87 5.16
N VAL A 81 7.64 1.91 4.26
CA VAL A 81 6.54 1.40 3.44
C VAL A 81 5.61 0.62 4.36
N GLU A 82 4.30 0.89 4.26
CA GLU A 82 3.31 0.16 5.05
C GLU A 82 2.77 -1.00 4.22
N VAL A 83 2.61 -2.15 4.86
CA VAL A 83 2.01 -3.30 4.20
C VAL A 83 0.54 -3.35 4.61
N VAL A 84 -0.35 -3.37 3.63
CA VAL A 84 -1.80 -3.36 3.87
C VAL A 84 -2.39 -4.60 3.23
N GLU A 85 -3.14 -5.37 4.01
CA GLU A 85 -3.62 -6.67 3.57
C GLU A 85 -5.13 -6.74 3.40
N SER A 86 -5.85 -5.70 3.79
CA SER A 86 -7.31 -5.71 3.71
C SER A 86 -7.85 -4.29 3.74
N PRO A 87 -9.09 -4.09 3.27
CA PRO A 87 -9.72 -2.78 3.41
C PRO A 87 -9.82 -2.31 4.85
N ALA A 88 -10.05 -3.23 5.80
CA ALA A 88 -10.11 -2.86 7.22
C ALA A 88 -8.77 -2.30 7.69
N GLN A 89 -7.67 -2.93 7.28
CA GLN A 89 -6.36 -2.41 7.64
C GLN A 89 -6.10 -1.05 7.00
N ALA A 90 -6.57 -0.85 5.77
CA ALA A 90 -6.44 0.45 5.12
C ALA A 90 -7.15 1.53 5.92
N ALA A 91 -8.36 1.25 6.39
CA ALA A 91 -9.11 2.21 7.20
C ALA A 91 -8.40 2.50 8.52
N GLU A 92 -7.85 1.47 9.16
CA GLU A 92 -7.10 1.65 10.40
C GLU A 92 -5.88 2.54 10.18
N LEU A 93 -5.22 2.37 9.04
CA LEU A 93 -4.04 3.16 8.73
C LEU A 93 -4.39 4.62 8.55
N VAL A 94 -5.52 4.91 7.87
CA VAL A 94 -5.97 6.29 7.71
C VAL A 94 -6.26 6.92 9.06
N GLU A 95 -6.90 6.19 9.97
CA GLU A 95 -7.16 6.67 11.33
C GLU A 95 -5.85 6.98 12.05
N TYR A 96 -4.85 6.14 11.84
CA TYR A 96 -3.55 6.35 12.45
C TYR A 96 -2.90 7.65 11.92
N TRP A 97 -2.99 7.86 10.61
CA TRP A 97 -2.46 9.09 10.01
C TRP A 97 -3.17 10.33 10.58
N ASP A 98 -4.49 10.23 10.77
CA ASP A 98 -5.25 11.34 11.36
C ASP A 98 -4.78 11.62 12.79
N ARG A 99 -4.54 10.57 13.58
CA ARG A 99 -4.09 10.75 14.95
C ARG A 99 -2.73 11.39 15.01
N LEU A 100 -1.84 11.02 14.09
CA LEU A 100 -0.51 11.62 14.05
C LEU A 100 -0.60 13.10 13.72
N GLU A 101 -1.52 13.47 12.83
CA GLU A 101 -1.66 14.87 12.45
C GLU A 101 -2.19 15.70 13.61
N VAL A 102 -3.17 15.17 14.33
CA VAL A 102 -3.70 15.86 15.52
C VAL A 102 -2.60 16.04 16.55
N SER A 103 -1.80 14.99 16.77
CA SER A 103 -0.69 15.06 17.71
C SER A 103 0.28 16.18 17.37
N LYS A 104 0.57 16.35 16.09
CA LYS A 104 1.49 17.41 15.65
C LYS A 104 0.94 18.79 15.96
N THR A 105 -0.37 18.97 15.86
CA THR A 105 -0.97 20.28 16.07
C THR A 105 -1.20 20.60 17.53
N GLU A 106 -1.09 19.61 18.41
CA GLU A 106 -1.30 19.81 19.83
C GLU A 106 -0.05 20.24 20.60
N THR A 107 1.08 20.24 19.96
CA THR A 107 2.32 20.63 20.67
C THR A 107 2.63 22.12 20.61
#